data_928dc79bbd8c6ab02707a4288ae5e76a
#
_entry.id   928dc79bbd8c6ab02707a4288ae5e76a
#
_cell.length_a   1.000
_cell.length_b   1.000
_cell.length_c   1.000
_cell.angle_alpha   90.00
_cell.angle_beta   90.00
_cell.angle_gamma   90.00
#
_symmetry.space_group_name_H-M   'P 1'
#
loop_
_entity.id
_entity.type
_entity.pdbx_description
1 polymer ?
#
loop_
_entity_poly.entity_id
_entity_poly.type
_entity_poly.pdbx_seq_one_letter_code
_entity_poly.pdbx_strand_id
1 'polypeptide(L)'
;VKSRINRRGRISVLDKIVDVKKREVAEKKRSRPIKLSDVEESHGVRDFESSLTRPGVSIIAEIKRKSPSAGQINTSSDPISIALKYEESGADAISILTDESFFGGRDEFVSMVREKSSLPILRKEFIIDEYQILESRLIYADGILLIARILTQGQLKSFIAIAHSLGLSSLVEIHSKEDLDAALSADAKIIGINNRDLDTLKIDLGHSIRMKELIPEDRIVVSESGIRSSDDIKLLRSAGFDAVLVGEVLMSSKNMAKKLRSFKKICLQ
;
A
#
# COMPACT_ATOMS: atom_id res chain seq x y z
N VAL A 1 -0.45 1.14 22.60
CA VAL A 1 -1.54 1.48 21.65
C VAL A 1 -2.78 1.78 22.46
N LYS A 2 -3.26 3.04 22.52
CA LYS A 2 -4.54 3.38 23.15
C LYS A 2 -5.65 2.85 22.26
N SER A 3 -6.43 1.87 22.72
CA SER A 3 -7.65 1.41 22.05
C SER A 3 -8.58 2.61 21.86
N ARG A 4 -8.78 3.01 20.60
CA ARG A 4 -9.70 4.10 20.25
C ARG A 4 -11.08 3.48 20.10
N ILE A 5 -11.88 3.58 21.16
CA ILE A 5 -13.33 3.32 21.09
C ILE A 5 -13.91 4.39 20.15
N ASN A 6 -14.55 3.99 19.05
CA ASN A 6 -15.21 4.92 18.16
C ASN A 6 -16.36 5.65 18.89
N ARG A 7 -16.88 6.76 18.32
CA ARG A 7 -17.97 7.57 18.91
C ARG A 7 -19.25 6.77 19.27
N ARG A 8 -19.32 5.49 18.94
CA ARG A 8 -20.43 4.57 19.22
C ARG A 8 -20.06 3.45 20.21
N GLY A 9 -18.91 3.52 20.91
CA GLY A 9 -18.48 2.51 21.87
C GLY A 9 -18.10 1.15 21.27
N ARG A 10 -17.87 1.06 19.96
CA ARG A 10 -17.48 -0.20 19.26
C ARG A 10 -16.01 -0.20 18.90
N ILE A 11 -15.37 -1.35 19.01
CA ILE A 11 -14.01 -1.60 18.51
C ILE A 11 -14.03 -1.43 16.98
N SER A 12 -13.13 -0.61 16.45
CA SER A 12 -13.04 -0.37 14.99
C SER A 12 -12.59 -1.64 14.26
N VAL A 13 -12.85 -1.69 12.95
CA VAL A 13 -12.33 -2.80 12.11
C VAL A 13 -10.81 -2.82 12.14
N LEU A 14 -10.20 -1.65 12.14
CA LEU A 14 -8.74 -1.50 12.18
C LEU A 14 -8.15 -2.03 13.50
N ASP A 15 -8.77 -1.73 14.66
CA ASP A 15 -8.32 -2.27 15.95
C ASP A 15 -8.37 -3.80 15.99
N LYS A 16 -9.44 -4.41 15.43
CA LYS A 16 -9.54 -5.87 15.31
C LYS A 16 -8.43 -6.45 14.45
N ILE A 17 -8.11 -5.82 13.33
CA ILE A 17 -7.01 -6.22 12.45
C ILE A 17 -5.69 -6.17 13.22
N VAL A 18 -5.40 -5.06 13.90
CA VAL A 18 -4.18 -4.88 14.68
C VAL A 18 -4.05 -5.94 15.78
N ASP A 19 -5.15 -6.28 16.48
CA ASP A 19 -5.10 -7.29 17.54
C ASP A 19 -4.88 -8.71 17.02
N VAL A 20 -5.40 -9.03 15.82
CA VAL A 20 -5.06 -10.29 15.12
C VAL A 20 -3.59 -10.28 14.72
N LYS A 21 -3.13 -9.18 14.11
CA LYS A 21 -1.77 -9.04 13.62
C LYS A 21 -0.71 -9.16 14.73
N LYS A 22 -0.96 -8.61 15.91
CA LYS A 22 -0.07 -8.80 17.08
C LYS A 22 0.16 -10.28 17.40
N ARG A 23 -0.90 -11.10 17.35
CA ARG A 23 -0.81 -12.55 17.60
C ARG A 23 -0.05 -13.27 16.49
N GLU A 24 -0.36 -12.95 15.22
CA GLU A 24 0.32 -13.51 14.05
C GLU A 24 1.82 -13.21 14.08
N VAL A 25 2.19 -11.96 14.33
CA VAL A 25 3.60 -11.55 14.42
C VAL A 25 4.32 -12.22 15.59
N ALA A 26 3.68 -12.30 16.78
CA ALA A 26 4.27 -12.99 17.93
C ALA A 26 4.52 -14.48 17.65
N GLU A 27 3.60 -15.14 16.92
CA GLU A 27 3.78 -16.53 16.50
C GLU A 27 4.90 -16.69 15.48
N LYS A 28 4.94 -15.83 14.44
CA LYS A 28 6.00 -15.82 13.43
C LYS A 28 7.38 -15.62 14.07
N LYS A 29 7.51 -14.68 15.01
CA LYS A 29 8.79 -14.42 15.72
C LYS A 29 9.28 -15.63 16.50
N ARG A 30 8.39 -16.46 17.03
CA ARG A 30 8.73 -17.70 17.76
C ARG A 30 9.11 -18.83 16.82
N SER A 31 8.30 -19.04 15.76
CA SER A 31 8.46 -20.18 14.85
C SER A 31 9.52 -19.96 13.79
N ARG A 32 9.72 -18.71 13.36
CA ARG A 32 10.69 -18.33 12.32
C ARG A 32 11.37 -17.01 12.68
N PRO A 33 12.30 -16.99 13.66
CA PRO A 33 13.04 -15.79 13.98
C PRO A 33 13.89 -15.34 12.77
N ILE A 34 13.87 -14.04 12.49
CA ILE A 34 14.64 -13.41 11.41
C ILE A 34 15.76 -12.58 12.06
N LYS A 35 16.99 -12.74 11.61
CA LYS A 35 18.16 -11.93 12.00
C LYS A 35 18.46 -10.93 10.88
N LEU A 36 19.14 -9.86 11.23
CA LEU A 36 19.59 -8.86 10.25
C LEU A 36 20.51 -9.48 9.18
N SER A 37 21.40 -10.39 9.59
CA SER A 37 22.27 -11.14 8.67
C SER A 37 21.52 -11.90 7.59
N ASP A 38 20.33 -12.42 7.88
CA ASP A 38 19.53 -13.15 6.91
C ASP A 38 19.04 -12.26 5.77
N VAL A 39 19.03 -10.95 5.99
CA VAL A 39 18.49 -9.93 5.07
C VAL A 39 19.59 -9.29 4.23
N GLU A 40 20.83 -9.23 4.74
CA GLU A 40 21.99 -8.60 4.07
C GLU A 40 22.39 -9.35 2.79
N GLU A 41 22.19 -10.66 2.72
CA GLU A 41 22.48 -11.50 1.57
C GLU A 41 21.35 -11.50 0.52
N SER A 42 20.28 -10.76 0.73
CA SER A 42 19.11 -10.80 -0.16
C SER A 42 19.34 -9.98 -1.45
N HIS A 43 18.62 -10.35 -2.51
CA HIS A 43 18.73 -9.76 -3.86
C HIS A 43 18.44 -8.26 -3.91
N GLY A 44 18.90 -7.56 -4.96
CA GLY A 44 18.72 -6.13 -5.14
C GLY A 44 17.25 -5.69 -5.08
N VAL A 45 17.00 -4.50 -4.52
CA VAL A 45 15.69 -3.85 -4.46
C VAL A 45 15.48 -3.05 -5.74
N ARG A 46 14.28 -3.08 -6.32
CA ARG A 46 13.88 -2.21 -7.43
C ARG A 46 13.48 -0.85 -6.90
N ASP A 47 13.75 0.18 -7.67
CA ASP A 47 13.44 1.55 -7.26
C ASP A 47 11.94 1.84 -7.35
N PHE A 48 11.25 1.63 -6.23
CA PHE A 48 9.83 1.89 -6.10
C PHE A 48 9.54 3.40 -6.15
N GLU A 49 10.38 4.23 -5.53
CA GLU A 49 10.22 5.67 -5.48
C GLU A 49 10.26 6.28 -6.89
N SER A 50 11.30 5.97 -7.68
CA SER A 50 11.41 6.44 -9.06
C SER A 50 10.29 5.94 -9.97
N SER A 51 9.65 4.81 -9.66
CA SER A 51 8.49 4.35 -10.42
C SER A 51 7.26 5.24 -10.25
N LEU A 52 7.20 6.03 -9.18
CA LEU A 52 6.07 6.92 -8.86
C LEU A 52 6.26 8.36 -9.37
N THR A 53 7.48 8.73 -9.80
CA THR A 53 7.82 10.10 -10.24
C THR A 53 7.97 10.23 -11.76
N ARG A 54 7.40 9.30 -12.51
CA ARG A 54 7.39 9.33 -13.98
C ARG A 54 6.50 10.46 -14.50
N PRO A 55 6.76 10.99 -15.73
CA PRO A 55 5.89 12.01 -16.31
C PRO A 55 4.41 11.59 -16.32
N GLY A 56 3.55 12.47 -15.86
CA GLY A 56 2.12 12.21 -15.67
C GLY A 56 1.80 11.65 -14.30
N VAL A 57 0.77 10.79 -14.21
CA VAL A 57 0.39 10.10 -12.96
C VAL A 57 0.76 8.63 -13.05
N SER A 58 1.52 8.14 -12.08
CA SER A 58 1.90 6.73 -12.01
C SER A 58 0.75 5.87 -11.46
N ILE A 59 0.65 4.61 -11.89
CA ILE A 59 -0.37 3.67 -11.43
C ILE A 59 0.27 2.54 -10.64
N ILE A 60 -0.05 2.46 -9.34
CA ILE A 60 0.21 1.29 -8.50
C ILE A 60 -1.01 0.37 -8.63
N ALA A 61 -0.86 -0.74 -9.35
CA ALA A 61 -1.95 -1.69 -9.57
C ALA A 61 -1.98 -2.74 -8.43
N GLU A 62 -3.11 -2.80 -7.70
CA GLU A 62 -3.22 -3.62 -6.49
C GLU A 62 -3.81 -5.00 -6.78
N ILE A 63 -3.15 -6.05 -6.30
CA ILE A 63 -3.64 -7.43 -6.26
C ILE A 63 -4.30 -7.67 -4.90
N LYS A 64 -5.64 -7.76 -4.91
CA LYS A 64 -6.48 -7.94 -3.72
C LYS A 64 -7.58 -8.94 -3.97
N ARG A 65 -7.59 -10.05 -3.23
CA ARG A 65 -8.53 -11.17 -3.44
C ARG A 65 -9.85 -10.99 -2.72
N LYS A 66 -9.84 -10.39 -1.54
CA LYS A 66 -11.04 -10.01 -0.75
C LYS A 66 -10.79 -8.71 0.04
N SER A 67 -11.84 -8.13 0.58
CA SER A 67 -11.72 -7.04 1.55
C SER A 67 -12.92 -7.02 2.50
N PRO A 68 -12.80 -6.42 3.71
CA PRO A 68 -13.92 -6.28 4.64
C PRO A 68 -15.13 -5.53 4.06
N SER A 69 -14.91 -4.63 3.09
CA SER A 69 -15.95 -3.80 2.48
C SER A 69 -16.61 -4.43 1.25
N ALA A 70 -15.85 -5.21 0.45
CA ALA A 70 -16.34 -5.77 -0.83
C ALA A 70 -16.56 -7.29 -0.79
N GLY A 71 -16.19 -7.95 0.34
CA GLY A 71 -16.22 -9.41 0.41
C GLY A 71 -15.17 -10.05 -0.53
N GLN A 72 -15.54 -11.16 -1.16
CA GLN A 72 -14.70 -11.81 -2.18
C GLN A 72 -14.74 -11.01 -3.49
N ILE A 73 -13.56 -10.70 -4.05
CA ILE A 73 -13.43 -9.93 -5.29
C ILE A 73 -12.99 -10.86 -6.43
N ASN A 74 -11.86 -11.52 -6.26
CA ASN A 74 -11.32 -12.48 -7.24
C ASN A 74 -10.36 -13.44 -6.54
N THR A 75 -10.89 -14.55 -6.05
CA THR A 75 -10.11 -15.54 -5.27
C THR A 75 -9.49 -16.65 -6.12
N SER A 76 -9.96 -16.80 -7.36
CA SER A 76 -9.53 -17.88 -8.26
C SER A 76 -8.36 -17.51 -9.17
N SER A 77 -8.10 -16.22 -9.37
CA SER A 77 -7.03 -15.80 -10.27
C SER A 77 -5.66 -15.94 -9.63
N ASP A 78 -4.72 -16.44 -10.39
CA ASP A 78 -3.30 -16.56 -10.03
C ASP A 78 -2.64 -15.17 -9.95
N PRO A 79 -1.95 -14.82 -8.84
CA PRO A 79 -1.28 -13.53 -8.67
C PRO A 79 -0.26 -13.22 -9.76
N ILE A 80 0.47 -14.23 -10.27
CA ILE A 80 1.45 -14.06 -11.35
C ILE A 80 0.74 -13.60 -12.62
N SER A 81 -0.32 -14.30 -13.02
CA SER A 81 -1.10 -13.94 -14.21
C SER A 81 -1.69 -12.54 -14.14
N ILE A 82 -2.11 -12.10 -12.94
CA ILE A 82 -2.61 -10.73 -12.73
C ILE A 82 -1.46 -9.72 -12.88
N ALA A 83 -0.33 -9.98 -12.23
CA ALA A 83 0.84 -9.11 -12.24
C ALA A 83 1.36 -8.87 -13.67
N LEU A 84 1.51 -9.93 -14.47
CA LEU A 84 1.93 -9.84 -15.87
C LEU A 84 0.94 -9.02 -16.71
N LYS A 85 -0.37 -9.21 -16.50
CA LYS A 85 -1.39 -8.38 -17.18
C LYS A 85 -1.31 -6.91 -16.76
N TYR A 86 -0.99 -6.61 -15.51
CA TYR A 86 -0.77 -5.25 -15.05
C TYR A 86 0.44 -4.62 -15.72
N GLU A 87 1.57 -5.34 -15.76
CA GLU A 87 2.80 -4.90 -16.42
C GLU A 87 2.59 -4.63 -17.91
N GLU A 88 2.02 -5.58 -18.65
CA GLU A 88 1.69 -5.44 -20.08
C GLU A 88 0.68 -4.33 -20.37
N SER A 89 -0.09 -3.92 -19.38
CA SER A 89 -1.12 -2.88 -19.51
C SER A 89 -0.67 -1.50 -19.03
N GLY A 90 0.60 -1.38 -18.61
CA GLY A 90 1.24 -0.10 -18.31
C GLY A 90 1.12 0.33 -16.84
N ALA A 91 0.99 -0.58 -15.89
CA ALA A 91 1.23 -0.27 -14.47
C ALA A 91 2.68 0.16 -14.27
N ASP A 92 2.92 1.03 -13.28
CA ASP A 92 4.26 1.51 -12.93
C ASP A 92 4.84 0.76 -11.72
N ALA A 93 3.95 0.25 -10.86
CA ALA A 93 4.28 -0.61 -9.73
C ALA A 93 3.10 -1.56 -9.41
N ILE A 94 3.36 -2.60 -8.63
CA ILE A 94 2.36 -3.55 -8.16
C ILE A 94 2.26 -3.45 -6.64
N SER A 95 1.03 -3.40 -6.11
CA SER A 95 0.75 -3.55 -4.68
C SER A 95 0.17 -4.94 -4.43
N ILE A 96 0.71 -5.67 -3.45
CA ILE A 96 0.26 -7.02 -3.13
C ILE A 96 -0.18 -7.08 -1.67
N LEU A 97 -1.47 -7.38 -1.44
CA LEU A 97 -1.99 -7.63 -0.10
C LEU A 97 -1.42 -8.96 0.41
N THR A 98 -0.80 -8.93 1.59
CA THR A 98 -0.25 -10.13 2.26
C THR A 98 -1.04 -10.54 3.49
N ASP A 99 -1.92 -9.68 4.02
CA ASP A 99 -2.81 -10.05 5.11
C ASP A 99 -3.77 -11.19 4.69
N GLU A 100 -3.66 -12.34 5.36
CA GLU A 100 -4.46 -13.54 5.05
C GLU A 100 -5.86 -13.43 5.65
N SER A 101 -5.95 -13.05 6.91
CA SER A 101 -7.18 -13.11 7.70
C SER A 101 -8.30 -12.25 7.13
N PHE A 102 -8.01 -11.01 6.73
CA PHE A 102 -9.01 -10.04 6.27
C PHE A 102 -9.00 -9.82 4.76
N PHE A 103 -7.86 -10.00 4.09
CA PHE A 103 -7.69 -9.69 2.66
C PHE A 103 -7.39 -10.91 1.78
N GLY A 104 -7.17 -12.09 2.36
CA GLY A 104 -6.89 -13.33 1.62
C GLY A 104 -5.57 -13.30 0.87
N GLY A 105 -4.64 -12.47 1.35
CA GLY A 105 -3.29 -12.36 0.86
C GLY A 105 -2.40 -13.49 1.38
N ARG A 106 -1.15 -13.52 0.92
CA ARG A 106 -0.08 -14.38 1.42
C ARG A 106 1.26 -13.75 1.12
N ASP A 107 2.23 -13.96 2.00
CA ASP A 107 3.59 -13.46 1.82
C ASP A 107 4.24 -14.03 0.55
N GLU A 108 3.97 -15.31 0.23
CA GLU A 108 4.52 -15.98 -0.95
C GLU A 108 4.11 -15.33 -2.28
N PHE A 109 2.99 -14.59 -2.31
CA PHE A 109 2.57 -13.90 -3.53
C PHE A 109 3.58 -12.83 -3.97
N VAL A 110 4.29 -12.22 -3.02
CA VAL A 110 5.32 -11.21 -3.30
C VAL A 110 6.49 -11.85 -4.03
N SER A 111 7.08 -12.92 -3.47
CA SER A 111 8.20 -13.64 -4.10
C SER A 111 7.83 -14.28 -5.44
N MET A 112 6.65 -14.90 -5.55
CA MET A 112 6.13 -15.47 -6.80
C MET A 112 6.02 -14.43 -7.92
N VAL A 113 5.48 -13.24 -7.61
CA VAL A 113 5.34 -12.16 -8.57
C VAL A 113 6.71 -11.55 -8.89
N ARG A 114 7.58 -11.39 -7.89
CA ARG A 114 8.94 -10.88 -8.06
C ARG A 114 9.76 -11.63 -9.10
N GLU A 115 9.63 -12.97 -9.15
CA GLU A 115 10.33 -13.82 -10.10
C GLU A 115 9.90 -13.61 -11.56
N LYS A 116 8.68 -13.14 -11.80
CA LYS A 116 8.07 -13.10 -13.14
C LYS A 116 7.83 -11.70 -13.68
N SER A 117 7.57 -10.72 -12.83
CA SER A 117 7.36 -9.33 -13.21
C SER A 117 8.61 -8.49 -12.97
N SER A 118 8.86 -7.48 -13.81
CA SER A 118 9.95 -6.52 -13.65
C SER A 118 9.54 -5.30 -12.83
N LEU A 119 8.26 -5.11 -12.54
CA LEU A 119 7.75 -3.95 -11.81
C LEU A 119 8.16 -3.98 -10.33
N PRO A 120 8.40 -2.80 -9.71
CA PRO A 120 8.58 -2.70 -8.27
C PRO A 120 7.33 -3.15 -7.51
N ILE A 121 7.53 -3.82 -6.35
CA ILE A 121 6.45 -4.42 -5.57
C ILE A 121 6.34 -3.74 -4.20
N LEU A 122 5.16 -3.17 -3.92
CA LEU A 122 4.75 -2.71 -2.59
C LEU A 122 4.10 -3.88 -1.83
N ARG A 123 4.66 -4.28 -0.70
CA ARG A 123 3.98 -5.15 0.25
C ARG A 123 2.90 -4.35 0.99
N LYS A 124 1.64 -4.64 0.74
CA LYS A 124 0.49 -4.03 1.41
C LYS A 124 0.09 -4.86 2.61
N GLU A 125 0.56 -4.48 3.80
CA GLU A 125 0.41 -5.22 5.06
C GLU A 125 0.21 -4.24 6.23
N PHE A 126 -0.37 -4.74 7.33
CA PHE A 126 -0.46 -4.00 8.59
C PHE A 126 0.83 -4.19 9.40
N ILE A 127 1.83 -3.35 9.12
CA ILE A 127 3.14 -3.42 9.76
C ILE A 127 3.07 -2.73 11.12
N ILE A 128 3.31 -3.50 12.19
CA ILE A 128 3.26 -3.06 13.59
C ILE A 128 4.53 -3.43 14.38
N ASP A 129 5.46 -4.17 13.76
CA ASP A 129 6.69 -4.67 14.38
C ASP A 129 7.82 -4.68 13.34
N GLU A 130 9.05 -4.41 13.78
CA GLU A 130 10.27 -4.42 12.96
C GLU A 130 10.50 -5.76 12.25
N TYR A 131 10.09 -6.85 12.87
CA TYR A 131 10.12 -8.19 12.27
C TYR A 131 9.48 -8.22 10.88
N GLN A 132 8.34 -7.54 10.71
CA GLN A 132 7.65 -7.52 9.42
C GLN A 132 8.40 -6.73 8.35
N ILE A 133 9.25 -5.76 8.74
CA ILE A 133 10.10 -5.02 7.81
C ILE A 133 11.23 -5.93 7.31
N LEU A 134 11.89 -6.67 8.20
CA LEU A 134 12.88 -7.68 7.83
C LEU A 134 12.25 -8.77 6.95
N GLU A 135 11.07 -9.26 7.33
CA GLU A 135 10.30 -10.23 6.55
C GLU A 135 9.98 -9.70 5.14
N SER A 136 9.60 -8.41 5.01
CA SER A 136 9.32 -7.79 3.71
C SER A 136 10.53 -7.83 2.78
N ARG A 137 11.72 -7.61 3.33
CA ARG A 137 12.96 -7.69 2.58
C ARG A 137 13.26 -9.11 2.12
N LEU A 138 13.03 -10.13 2.99
CA LEU A 138 13.25 -11.55 2.68
C LEU A 138 12.29 -12.10 1.61
N ILE A 139 11.06 -11.58 1.54
CA ILE A 139 10.11 -11.97 0.50
C ILE A 139 10.23 -11.14 -0.78
N TYR A 140 11.29 -10.31 -0.87
CA TYR A 140 11.65 -9.49 -2.05
C TYR A 140 10.68 -8.35 -2.37
N ALA A 141 10.05 -7.74 -1.38
CA ALA A 141 9.37 -6.46 -1.55
C ALA A 141 10.39 -5.35 -1.87
N ASP A 142 9.94 -4.32 -2.61
CA ASP A 142 10.71 -3.13 -2.94
C ASP A 142 10.25 -1.91 -2.13
N GLY A 143 9.02 -1.97 -1.65
CA GLY A 143 8.43 -0.99 -0.75
C GLY A 143 7.48 -1.65 0.25
N ILE A 144 7.21 -0.94 1.33
CA ILE A 144 6.29 -1.35 2.39
C ILE A 144 5.25 -0.26 2.66
N LEU A 145 4.08 -0.69 3.17
CA LEU A 145 3.07 0.21 3.69
C LEU A 145 3.30 0.44 5.18
N LEU A 146 3.31 1.69 5.61
CA LEU A 146 3.25 2.09 7.01
C LEU A 146 2.00 2.93 7.25
N ILE A 147 1.08 2.46 8.08
CA ILE A 147 -0.17 3.17 8.38
C ILE A 147 0.07 4.06 9.60
N ALA A 148 0.14 5.39 9.40
CA ALA A 148 0.46 6.34 10.46
C ALA A 148 -0.47 6.20 11.68
N ARG A 149 -1.75 5.95 11.44
CA ARG A 149 -2.78 5.86 12.47
C ARG A 149 -2.59 4.70 13.47
N ILE A 150 -1.93 3.58 13.08
CA ILE A 150 -1.72 2.42 13.95
C ILE A 150 -0.36 2.40 14.65
N LEU A 151 0.53 3.33 14.30
CA LEU A 151 1.89 3.45 14.84
C LEU A 151 1.98 4.65 15.77
N THR A 152 2.85 4.57 16.77
CA THR A 152 3.30 5.76 17.49
C THR A 152 4.27 6.54 16.62
N GLN A 153 4.45 7.83 16.88
CA GLN A 153 5.40 8.66 16.15
C GLN A 153 6.83 8.08 16.19
N GLY A 154 7.26 7.56 17.35
CA GLY A 154 8.56 6.90 17.49
C GLY A 154 8.69 5.64 16.64
N GLN A 155 7.63 4.80 16.60
CA GLN A 155 7.61 3.61 15.75
C GLN A 155 7.64 3.99 14.27
N LEU A 156 6.84 4.97 13.84
CA LEU A 156 6.80 5.40 12.44
C LEU A 156 8.19 5.87 11.98
N LYS A 157 8.85 6.71 12.76
CA LYS A 157 10.22 7.19 12.49
C LYS A 157 11.23 6.04 12.45
N SER A 158 11.19 5.12 13.43
CA SER A 158 12.07 3.96 13.47
C SER A 158 11.86 3.04 12.27
N PHE A 159 10.60 2.76 11.92
CA PHE A 159 10.26 1.84 10.82
C PHE A 159 10.68 2.40 9.46
N ILE A 160 10.52 3.70 9.23
CA ILE A 160 11.02 4.38 8.02
C ILE A 160 12.56 4.25 7.96
N ALA A 161 13.27 4.50 9.07
CA ALA A 161 14.72 4.40 9.10
C ALA A 161 15.22 2.96 8.85
N ILE A 162 14.57 1.95 9.46
CA ILE A 162 14.89 0.54 9.24
C ILE A 162 14.62 0.16 7.78
N ALA A 163 13.45 0.51 7.23
CA ALA A 163 13.12 0.23 5.84
C ALA A 163 14.15 0.82 4.88
N HIS A 164 14.50 2.10 5.08
CA HIS A 164 15.52 2.78 4.28
C HIS A 164 16.90 2.12 4.39
N SER A 165 17.34 1.69 5.59
CA SER A 165 18.61 0.99 5.76
C SER A 165 18.68 -0.35 5.01
N LEU A 166 17.51 -0.96 4.73
CA LEU A 166 17.36 -2.18 3.97
C LEU A 166 17.10 -1.92 2.46
N GLY A 167 17.13 -0.67 2.03
CA GLY A 167 16.83 -0.26 0.66
C GLY A 167 15.34 -0.25 0.30
N LEU A 168 14.43 -0.46 1.26
CA LEU A 168 12.99 -0.46 1.02
C LEU A 168 12.43 0.97 1.03
N SER A 169 11.57 1.28 0.07
CA SER A 169 10.74 2.49 0.12
C SER A 169 9.61 2.34 1.12
N SER A 170 9.20 3.45 1.77
CA SER A 170 8.07 3.47 2.70
C SER A 170 6.95 4.35 2.17
N LEU A 171 5.81 3.75 1.80
CA LEU A 171 4.56 4.46 1.54
C LEU A 171 3.84 4.65 2.88
N VAL A 172 3.78 5.89 3.36
CA VAL A 172 3.12 6.21 4.64
C VAL A 172 1.67 6.60 4.37
N GLU A 173 0.74 5.71 4.75
CA GLU A 173 -0.69 5.93 4.60
C GLU A 173 -1.21 6.85 5.72
N ILE A 174 -1.94 7.89 5.31
CA ILE A 174 -2.59 8.88 6.18
C ILE A 174 -4.08 8.99 5.85
N HIS A 175 -4.87 9.43 6.84
CA HIS A 175 -6.28 9.76 6.66
C HIS A 175 -6.66 11.09 7.33
N SER A 176 -5.94 11.53 8.35
CA SER A 176 -6.23 12.77 9.08
C SER A 176 -5.04 13.72 9.04
N LYS A 177 -5.29 14.97 9.47
CA LYS A 177 -4.21 15.94 9.62
C LYS A 177 -3.18 15.49 10.67
N GLU A 178 -3.62 14.86 11.74
CA GLU A 178 -2.73 14.31 12.77
C GLU A 178 -1.83 13.19 12.22
N ASP A 179 -2.38 12.35 11.31
CA ASP A 179 -1.58 11.33 10.60
C ASP A 179 -0.53 12.00 9.68
N LEU A 180 -0.92 13.09 8.99
CA LEU A 180 0.00 13.88 8.16
C LEU A 180 1.11 14.51 8.99
N ASP A 181 0.78 15.14 10.11
CA ASP A 181 1.76 15.77 11.00
C ASP A 181 2.76 14.73 11.52
N ALA A 182 2.30 13.51 11.85
CA ALA A 182 3.16 12.40 12.24
C ALA A 182 4.06 11.92 11.08
N ALA A 183 3.51 11.80 9.87
CA ALA A 183 4.27 11.39 8.67
C ALA A 183 5.37 12.41 8.32
N LEU A 184 5.05 13.70 8.32
CA LEU A 184 6.01 14.76 8.06
C LEU A 184 7.10 14.83 9.14
N SER A 185 6.73 14.69 10.42
CA SER A 185 7.68 14.63 11.54
C SER A 185 8.62 13.42 11.48
N ALA A 186 8.21 12.34 10.83
CA ALA A 186 9.01 11.15 10.58
C ALA A 186 9.81 11.21 9.27
N ASP A 187 9.76 12.32 8.54
CA ASP A 187 10.37 12.56 7.22
C ASP A 187 9.93 11.56 6.14
N ALA A 188 8.63 11.21 6.12
CA ALA A 188 8.04 10.36 5.08
C ALA A 188 8.20 11.00 3.70
N LYS A 189 8.83 10.31 2.74
CA LYS A 189 9.05 10.78 1.38
C LYS A 189 7.84 10.52 0.48
N ILE A 190 7.18 9.36 0.67
CA ILE A 190 6.00 8.95 -0.09
C ILE A 190 4.81 8.93 0.86
N ILE A 191 3.81 9.74 0.59
CA ILE A 191 2.61 9.90 1.41
C ILE A 191 1.39 9.39 0.64
N GLY A 192 0.72 8.39 1.18
CA GLY A 192 -0.52 7.84 0.64
C GLY A 192 -1.74 8.43 1.36
N ILE A 193 -2.65 9.07 0.62
CA ILE A 193 -3.90 9.56 1.19
C ILE A 193 -5.00 8.53 0.94
N ASN A 194 -5.47 7.87 2.02
CA ASN A 194 -6.55 6.91 1.91
C ASN A 194 -7.91 7.60 1.94
N ASN A 195 -8.61 7.58 0.80
CA ASN A 195 -9.97 8.14 0.67
C ASN A 195 -11.04 7.34 1.41
N ARG A 196 -10.71 6.13 1.88
CA ARG A 196 -11.61 5.31 2.66
C ARG A 196 -11.42 5.60 4.15
N ASP A 197 -12.44 6.09 4.78
CA ASP A 197 -12.52 6.14 6.25
C ASP A 197 -12.58 4.71 6.81
N LEU A 198 -11.57 4.35 7.61
CA LEU A 198 -11.43 2.97 8.12
C LEU A 198 -12.42 2.62 9.24
N ASP A 199 -13.12 3.61 9.81
CA ASP A 199 -14.15 3.41 10.84
C ASP A 199 -15.55 3.26 10.22
N THR A 200 -15.86 4.04 9.17
CA THR A 200 -17.17 4.07 8.53
C THR A 200 -17.22 3.32 7.19
N LEU A 201 -16.06 2.97 6.63
CA LEU A 201 -15.84 2.41 5.31
C LEU A 201 -16.34 3.28 4.15
N LYS A 202 -16.75 4.53 4.42
CA LYS A 202 -17.14 5.48 3.39
C LYS A 202 -15.92 5.94 2.58
N ILE A 203 -16.15 6.21 1.31
CA ILE A 203 -15.14 6.72 0.38
C ILE A 203 -15.51 8.13 -0.03
N ASP A 204 -14.55 9.04 0.06
CA ASP A 204 -14.65 10.42 -0.43
C ASP A 204 -13.38 10.79 -1.19
N LEU A 205 -13.42 10.80 -2.52
CA LEU A 205 -12.26 11.14 -3.35
C LEU A 205 -11.82 12.62 -3.16
N GLY A 206 -12.76 13.50 -2.82
CA GLY A 206 -12.46 14.90 -2.46
C GLY A 206 -11.59 15.03 -1.22
N HIS A 207 -11.53 14.00 -0.37
CA HIS A 207 -10.65 13.95 0.77
C HIS A 207 -9.16 14.02 0.35
N SER A 208 -8.75 13.25 -0.65
CA SER A 208 -7.38 13.34 -1.19
C SER A 208 -7.03 14.75 -1.62
N ILE A 209 -7.93 15.44 -2.32
CA ILE A 209 -7.66 16.78 -2.84
C ILE A 209 -7.44 17.78 -1.69
N ARG A 210 -8.32 17.76 -0.68
CA ARG A 210 -8.17 18.65 0.49
C ARG A 210 -6.90 18.37 1.29
N MET A 211 -6.53 17.10 1.43
CA MET A 211 -5.32 16.71 2.15
C MET A 211 -4.05 17.05 1.37
N LYS A 212 -4.07 16.93 0.03
CA LYS A 212 -2.92 17.25 -0.84
C LYS A 212 -2.46 18.70 -0.66
N GLU A 213 -3.39 19.64 -0.46
CA GLU A 213 -3.09 21.07 -0.26
C GLU A 213 -2.24 21.34 1.01
N LEU A 214 -2.21 20.38 1.95
CA LEU A 214 -1.46 20.48 3.20
C LEU A 214 -0.08 19.80 3.12
N ILE A 215 0.21 19.08 2.03
CA ILE A 215 1.44 18.31 1.88
C ILE A 215 2.48 19.15 1.12
N PRO A 216 3.73 19.27 1.63
CA PRO A 216 4.80 19.93 0.94
C PRO A 216 5.06 19.38 -0.47
N GLU A 217 5.47 20.24 -1.41
CA GLU A 217 5.68 19.88 -2.82
C GLU A 217 6.86 18.91 -3.04
N ASP A 218 7.79 18.82 -2.09
CA ASP A 218 8.93 17.91 -2.11
C ASP A 218 8.59 16.46 -1.73
N ARG A 219 7.30 16.16 -1.53
CA ARG A 219 6.81 14.82 -1.19
C ARG A 219 6.07 14.20 -2.38
N ILE A 220 6.28 12.90 -2.56
CA ILE A 220 5.52 12.10 -3.53
C ILE A 220 4.16 11.78 -2.92
N VAL A 221 3.08 12.12 -3.62
CA VAL A 221 1.72 11.96 -3.08
C VAL A 221 0.91 10.98 -3.90
N VAL A 222 0.41 9.95 -3.22
CA VAL A 222 -0.40 8.87 -3.78
C VAL A 222 -1.84 8.99 -3.30
N SER A 223 -2.83 8.94 -4.21
CA SER A 223 -4.24 8.80 -3.83
C SER A 223 -4.63 7.33 -3.81
N GLU A 224 -5.19 6.88 -2.67
CA GLU A 224 -5.58 5.48 -2.46
C GLU A 224 -7.09 5.36 -2.23
N SER A 225 -7.68 4.28 -2.72
CA SER A 225 -9.11 3.97 -2.61
C SER A 225 -10.04 4.91 -3.41
N GLY A 226 -11.15 4.37 -3.89
CA GLY A 226 -12.23 5.15 -4.49
C GLY A 226 -12.09 5.49 -5.96
N ILE A 227 -10.98 5.20 -6.59
CA ILE A 227 -10.74 5.47 -8.02
C ILE A 227 -11.48 4.42 -8.85
N ARG A 228 -12.47 4.82 -9.66
CA ARG A 228 -13.35 3.94 -10.42
C ARG A 228 -13.42 4.25 -11.91
N SER A 229 -13.14 5.49 -12.28
CA SER A 229 -13.32 6.01 -13.64
C SER A 229 -12.10 6.76 -14.15
N SER A 230 -12.04 6.99 -15.45
CA SER A 230 -11.04 7.87 -16.07
C SER A 230 -11.18 9.32 -15.62
N ASP A 231 -12.38 9.76 -15.23
CA ASP A 231 -12.60 11.12 -14.75
C ASP A 231 -12.04 11.31 -13.34
N ASP A 232 -12.04 10.26 -12.50
CA ASP A 232 -11.34 10.30 -11.21
C ASP A 232 -9.83 10.49 -11.42
N ILE A 233 -9.24 9.79 -12.39
CA ILE A 233 -7.80 9.96 -12.74
C ILE A 233 -7.52 11.38 -13.23
N LYS A 234 -8.37 11.94 -14.13
CA LYS A 234 -8.22 13.32 -14.59
C LYS A 234 -8.25 14.31 -13.43
N LEU A 235 -9.21 14.14 -12.52
CA LEU A 235 -9.36 14.99 -11.34
C LEU A 235 -8.10 14.96 -10.48
N LEU A 236 -7.58 13.78 -10.13
CA LEU A 236 -6.39 13.62 -9.32
C LEU A 236 -5.13 14.17 -10.03
N ARG A 237 -5.01 13.93 -11.34
CA ARG A 237 -3.93 14.52 -12.15
C ARG A 237 -3.97 16.05 -12.12
N SER A 238 -5.16 16.65 -12.32
CA SER A 238 -5.32 18.11 -12.26
C SER A 238 -5.03 18.69 -10.88
N ALA A 239 -5.17 17.89 -9.83
CA ALA A 239 -4.82 18.24 -8.45
C ALA A 239 -3.33 18.01 -8.12
N GLY A 240 -2.51 17.57 -9.10
CA GLY A 240 -1.07 17.42 -8.92
C GLY A 240 -0.63 16.19 -8.11
N PHE A 241 -1.37 15.08 -8.21
CA PHE A 241 -0.95 13.79 -7.64
C PHE A 241 0.13 13.14 -8.51
N ASP A 242 1.14 12.55 -7.86
CA ASP A 242 2.22 11.83 -8.53
C ASP A 242 1.80 10.41 -8.90
N ALA A 243 1.00 9.76 -8.05
CA ALA A 243 0.54 8.40 -8.31
C ALA A 243 -0.88 8.14 -7.76
N VAL A 244 -1.46 7.05 -8.26
CA VAL A 244 -2.74 6.49 -7.77
C VAL A 244 -2.59 5.01 -7.48
N LEU A 245 -3.20 4.54 -6.37
CA LEU A 245 -3.27 3.12 -6.05
C LEU A 245 -4.68 2.59 -6.38
N VAL A 246 -4.76 1.64 -7.31
CA VAL A 246 -6.01 1.14 -7.87
C VAL A 246 -6.07 -0.38 -7.78
N GLY A 247 -7.07 -0.91 -7.09
CA GLY A 247 -7.26 -2.36 -6.92
C GLY A 247 -8.66 -2.82 -7.27
N GLU A 248 -9.66 -2.43 -6.49
CA GLU A 248 -11.02 -2.97 -6.56
C GLU A 248 -11.62 -2.94 -7.98
N VAL A 249 -11.53 -1.81 -8.66
CA VAL A 249 -12.08 -1.65 -10.01
C VAL A 249 -11.33 -2.47 -11.06
N LEU A 250 -10.04 -2.71 -10.89
CA LEU A 250 -9.26 -3.57 -11.78
C LEU A 250 -9.61 -5.03 -11.56
N MET A 251 -9.58 -5.48 -10.30
CA MET A 251 -9.83 -6.86 -9.91
C MET A 251 -11.27 -7.34 -10.20
N SER A 252 -12.26 -6.43 -10.14
CA SER A 252 -13.66 -6.72 -10.45
C SER A 252 -14.01 -6.55 -11.94
N SER A 253 -13.09 -6.03 -12.75
CA SER A 253 -13.34 -5.79 -14.17
C SER A 253 -13.34 -7.08 -14.99
N LYS A 254 -14.33 -7.25 -15.88
CA LYS A 254 -14.35 -8.33 -16.88
C LYS A 254 -13.11 -8.31 -17.79
N ASN A 255 -12.55 -7.15 -18.05
CA ASN A 255 -11.33 -6.97 -18.84
C ASN A 255 -10.39 -5.98 -18.14
N MET A 256 -9.63 -6.50 -17.19
CA MET A 256 -8.65 -5.79 -16.39
C MET A 256 -7.63 -5.02 -17.24
N ALA A 257 -7.08 -5.66 -18.25
CA ALA A 257 -6.07 -5.06 -19.14
C ALA A 257 -6.63 -3.85 -19.90
N LYS A 258 -7.85 -3.96 -20.45
CA LYS A 258 -8.52 -2.83 -21.14
C LYS A 258 -8.77 -1.67 -20.17
N LYS A 259 -9.21 -1.99 -18.95
CA LYS A 259 -9.49 -0.98 -17.91
C LYS A 259 -8.22 -0.23 -17.52
N LEU A 260 -7.14 -0.96 -17.24
CA LEU A 260 -5.86 -0.36 -16.85
C LEU A 260 -5.26 0.48 -17.98
N ARG A 261 -5.26 -0.01 -19.23
CA ARG A 261 -4.83 0.78 -20.39
C ARG A 261 -5.66 2.06 -20.56
N SER A 262 -6.95 2.03 -20.28
CA SER A 262 -7.79 3.24 -20.35
C SER A 262 -7.39 4.28 -19.29
N PHE A 263 -6.99 3.84 -18.10
CA PHE A 263 -6.48 4.71 -17.05
C PHE A 263 -5.10 5.27 -17.41
N LYS A 264 -4.18 4.40 -17.86
CA LYS A 264 -2.83 4.81 -18.24
C LYS A 264 -2.82 5.86 -19.34
N LYS A 265 -3.73 5.75 -20.33
CA LYS A 265 -3.87 6.77 -21.36
C LYS A 265 -4.17 8.16 -20.80
N ILE A 266 -4.98 8.25 -19.74
CA ILE A 266 -5.31 9.53 -19.08
C ILE A 266 -4.13 10.03 -18.23
N CYS A 267 -3.41 9.13 -17.58
CA CYS A 267 -2.25 9.48 -16.78
C CYS A 267 -1.15 10.19 -17.59
N LEU A 268 -1.03 9.89 -18.87
CA LEU A 268 0.02 10.40 -19.77
C LEU A 268 -0.39 11.64 -20.58
N GLN A 269 -1.65 12.05 -20.58
CA GLN A 269 -2.15 13.26 -21.26
C GLN A 269 -1.78 14.55 -20.51
#